data_e41bf403c24f32a66cae6a16fd00a2fb
#
_entry.id   e41bf403c24f32a66cae6a16fd00a2fb
#
_cell.length_a   1.000
_cell.length_b   1.000
_cell.length_c   1.000
_cell.angle_alpha   90.00
_cell.angle_beta   90.00
_cell.angle_gamma   90.00
#
_symmetry.space_group_name_H-M   'P 1'
#
loop_
_entity.id
_entity.type
_entity.pdbx_description
1 polymer ?
#
loop_
_entity_poly.entity_id
_entity_poly.type
_entity_poly.pdbx_seq_one_letter_code
_entity_poly.pdbx_strand_id
1 'polypeptide(L)'
;MSVMPPISTVDPTAGLRYRGLDVGDLVRTHPYGQVWALLVDGILDDAALAPAESFPLPVRTGDHRVDLQAALAALAPVWGFLPLTDVDGVRLRTDLARASAMAFSFLAQSARSEDLPSIGRREIVGAGGLAERFLMTWHGEVPEQEATAINACWVALAEHGLATSTRAARLIAGTGADAAACLSGAVAASSGPIGGGATARSLGLVDAAEELGDARAAVRAAFEAGTLFGFGNSGYTGADPRVTALRQVAADLNIERLEVATAVAEAARAEYADRGLPLPADRGDHVMFWAGLLLDSARVPARMFTAMFACARLAGWSAHITQVHQERRAANGVTGARSDLE
;
A
#
# COMPACT_ATOMS: atom_id res chain seq x y z
N MET A 1 5.35 -32.03 -1.92
CA MET A 1 4.67 -30.71 -1.87
C MET A 1 5.74 -29.64 -2.02
N SER A 2 5.66 -28.79 -3.02
CA SER A 2 6.56 -27.64 -3.16
C SER A 2 6.31 -26.66 -2.02
N VAL A 3 7.36 -26.30 -1.28
CA VAL A 3 7.26 -25.31 -0.20
C VAL A 3 6.98 -23.95 -0.85
N MET A 4 5.90 -23.30 -0.43
CA MET A 4 5.56 -21.95 -0.92
C MET A 4 6.72 -20.99 -0.56
N PRO A 5 7.20 -20.17 -1.51
CA PRO A 5 8.23 -19.17 -1.21
C PRO A 5 7.81 -18.21 -0.09
N PRO A 6 8.75 -17.56 0.62
CA PRO A 6 8.43 -16.52 1.59
C PRO A 6 7.49 -15.46 1.01
N ILE A 7 6.63 -14.84 1.84
CA ILE A 7 5.72 -13.77 1.43
C ILE A 7 6.49 -12.70 0.66
N SER A 8 7.58 -12.24 1.23
CA SER A 8 8.55 -11.39 0.55
C SER A 8 9.98 -11.77 0.95
N THR A 9 10.91 -11.49 0.06
CA THR A 9 12.36 -11.53 0.35
C THR A 9 12.89 -10.12 0.14
N VAL A 10 13.34 -9.51 1.23
CA VAL A 10 14.04 -8.23 1.22
C VAL A 10 15.51 -8.54 1.33
N ASP A 11 16.23 -8.51 0.22
CA ASP A 11 17.68 -8.77 0.17
C ASP A 11 18.40 -7.45 -0.11
N PRO A 12 19.35 -7.03 0.75
CA PRO A 12 20.06 -5.77 0.56
C PRO A 12 20.76 -5.62 -0.79
N THR A 13 21.15 -6.73 -1.42
CA THR A 13 21.90 -6.75 -2.67
C THR A 13 21.08 -7.22 -3.86
N ALA A 14 20.21 -8.21 -3.65
CA ALA A 14 19.40 -8.84 -4.70
C ALA A 14 18.01 -8.22 -4.87
N GLY A 15 17.64 -7.25 -4.00
CA GLY A 15 16.41 -6.47 -4.11
C GLY A 15 15.21 -7.07 -3.41
N LEU A 16 14.01 -6.76 -3.91
CA LEU A 16 12.72 -7.17 -3.34
C LEU A 16 12.00 -8.13 -4.27
N ARG A 17 11.54 -9.23 -3.69
CA ARG A 17 10.71 -10.22 -4.39
C ARG A 17 9.44 -10.51 -3.60
N TYR A 18 8.31 -10.61 -4.30
CA TYR A 18 7.04 -11.09 -3.75
C TYR A 18 6.84 -12.54 -4.19
N ARG A 19 6.82 -13.47 -3.25
CA ARG A 19 6.72 -14.92 -3.56
C ARG A 19 7.71 -15.38 -4.64
N GLY A 20 8.92 -14.82 -4.63
CA GLY A 20 9.98 -15.15 -5.58
C GLY A 20 9.96 -14.35 -6.89
N LEU A 21 8.91 -13.60 -7.20
CA LEU A 21 8.83 -12.73 -8.38
C LEU A 21 9.43 -11.35 -8.09
N ASP A 22 10.11 -10.78 -9.07
CA ASP A 22 10.75 -9.47 -8.94
C ASP A 22 9.71 -8.34 -8.84
N VAL A 23 9.89 -7.43 -7.87
CA VAL A 23 8.92 -6.35 -7.63
C VAL A 23 8.92 -5.34 -8.78
N GLY A 24 10.05 -5.08 -9.41
CA GLY A 24 10.14 -4.15 -10.54
C GLY A 24 9.35 -4.63 -11.75
N ASP A 25 9.36 -5.94 -12.00
CA ASP A 25 8.53 -6.54 -13.06
C ASP A 25 7.04 -6.46 -12.69
N LEU A 26 6.69 -6.82 -11.45
CA LEU A 26 5.30 -6.76 -10.99
C LEU A 26 4.69 -5.35 -11.10
N VAL A 27 5.45 -4.32 -10.71
CA VAL A 27 5.01 -2.91 -10.79
C VAL A 27 4.65 -2.51 -12.22
N ARG A 28 5.40 -2.97 -13.20
CA ARG A 28 5.25 -2.57 -14.60
C ARG A 28 4.21 -3.38 -15.37
N THR A 29 3.90 -4.60 -14.93
CA THR A 29 3.19 -5.55 -15.78
C THR A 29 1.94 -6.16 -15.16
N HIS A 30 1.71 -6.00 -13.84
CA HIS A 30 0.62 -6.68 -13.17
C HIS A 30 -0.34 -5.71 -12.45
N PRO A 31 -1.65 -5.95 -12.52
CA PRO A 31 -2.61 -5.23 -11.71
C PRO A 31 -2.50 -5.64 -10.24
N TYR A 32 -2.79 -4.71 -9.34
CA TYR A 32 -2.69 -4.94 -7.89
C TYR A 32 -3.49 -6.16 -7.41
N GLY A 33 -4.65 -6.45 -8.01
CA GLY A 33 -5.46 -7.62 -7.65
C GLY A 33 -4.69 -8.94 -7.80
N GLN A 34 -3.91 -9.09 -8.89
CA GLN A 34 -3.03 -10.25 -9.09
C GLN A 34 -1.90 -10.29 -8.06
N VAL A 35 -1.33 -9.14 -7.70
CA VAL A 35 -0.27 -9.07 -6.68
C VAL A 35 -0.82 -9.40 -5.29
N TRP A 36 -2.06 -9.00 -4.99
CA TRP A 36 -2.76 -9.44 -3.77
C TRP A 36 -2.88 -10.98 -3.73
N ALA A 37 -3.34 -11.61 -4.82
CA ALA A 37 -3.42 -13.06 -4.95
C ALA A 37 -2.06 -13.73 -4.81
N LEU A 38 -1.05 -13.20 -5.47
CA LEU A 38 0.32 -13.70 -5.37
C LEU A 38 0.81 -13.73 -3.92
N LEU A 39 0.63 -12.65 -3.18
CA LEU A 39 1.08 -12.56 -1.78
C LEU A 39 0.30 -13.49 -0.85
N VAL A 40 -1.00 -13.60 -1.00
CA VAL A 40 -1.89 -14.39 -0.12
C VAL A 40 -1.93 -15.86 -0.53
N ASP A 41 -2.18 -16.13 -1.82
CA ASP A 41 -2.45 -17.46 -2.35
C ASP A 41 -1.22 -18.10 -3.03
N GLY A 42 -0.17 -17.31 -3.33
CA GLY A 42 1.04 -17.77 -4.01
C GLY A 42 0.91 -17.88 -5.54
N ILE A 43 -0.16 -17.40 -6.12
CA ILE A 43 -0.45 -17.42 -7.57
C ILE A 43 -0.94 -16.06 -8.03
N LEU A 44 -0.74 -15.75 -9.30
CA LEU A 44 -1.33 -14.59 -9.96
C LEU A 44 -2.75 -14.96 -10.41
N ASP A 45 -3.77 -14.27 -9.87
CA ASP A 45 -5.18 -14.52 -10.18
C ASP A 45 -5.95 -13.20 -10.26
N ASP A 46 -6.57 -12.93 -11.40
CA ASP A 46 -7.39 -11.75 -11.65
C ASP A 46 -8.69 -11.72 -10.82
N ALA A 47 -9.22 -12.88 -10.47
CA ALA A 47 -10.48 -13.01 -9.74
C ALA A 47 -10.33 -12.93 -8.22
N ALA A 48 -9.10 -12.82 -7.70
CA ALA A 48 -8.84 -12.90 -6.27
C ALA A 48 -9.53 -11.81 -5.45
N LEU A 49 -9.64 -10.59 -5.99
CA LEU A 49 -10.39 -9.48 -5.42
C LEU A 49 -11.62 -9.18 -6.26
N ALA A 50 -12.73 -9.79 -5.90
CA ALA A 50 -14.03 -9.49 -6.50
C ALA A 50 -14.36 -7.99 -6.32
N PRO A 51 -15.20 -7.41 -7.21
CA PRO A 51 -15.70 -6.06 -7.01
C PRO A 51 -16.34 -5.88 -5.64
N ALA A 52 -16.06 -4.74 -4.99
CA ALA A 52 -16.60 -4.42 -3.68
C ALA A 52 -18.13 -4.56 -3.66
N GLU A 53 -18.65 -5.02 -2.53
CA GLU A 53 -20.10 -5.08 -2.30
C GLU A 53 -20.68 -3.67 -2.15
N SER A 54 -21.98 -3.52 -2.42
CA SER A 54 -22.65 -2.24 -2.17
C SER A 54 -22.81 -2.03 -0.67
N PHE A 55 -21.93 -1.25 -0.11
CA PHE A 55 -21.95 -0.90 1.30
C PHE A 55 -21.52 0.57 1.47
N PRO A 56 -22.34 1.42 2.09
CA PRO A 56 -22.01 2.83 2.27
C PRO A 56 -20.89 3.00 3.30
N LEU A 57 -20.12 4.07 3.14
CA LEU A 57 -19.13 4.48 4.13
C LEU A 57 -19.83 4.75 5.48
N PRO A 58 -19.50 4.01 6.55
CA PRO A 58 -20.26 4.11 7.80
C PRO A 58 -19.96 5.37 8.61
N VAL A 59 -18.80 5.96 8.43
CA VAL A 59 -18.33 7.17 9.14
C VAL A 59 -17.58 8.05 8.19
N ARG A 60 -17.87 9.35 8.21
CA ARG A 60 -17.15 10.37 7.45
C ARG A 60 -16.68 11.46 8.40
N THR A 61 -15.39 11.49 8.71
CA THR A 61 -14.75 12.43 9.62
C THR A 61 -14.05 13.59 8.92
N GLY A 62 -13.84 13.45 7.60
CA GLY A 62 -12.99 14.34 6.82
C GLY A 62 -11.51 13.93 6.79
N ASP A 63 -11.10 12.96 7.59
CA ASP A 63 -9.78 12.31 7.51
C ASP A 63 -9.92 10.94 6.85
N HIS A 64 -9.45 10.81 5.61
CA HIS A 64 -9.62 9.59 4.80
C HIS A 64 -9.02 8.34 5.45
N ARG A 65 -7.93 8.48 6.22
CA ARG A 65 -7.33 7.37 6.94
C ARG A 65 -8.20 6.94 8.13
N VAL A 66 -8.79 7.88 8.86
CA VAL A 66 -9.71 7.58 9.97
C VAL A 66 -10.97 6.94 9.44
N ASP A 67 -11.54 7.47 8.36
CA ASP A 67 -12.72 6.92 7.70
C ASP A 67 -12.49 5.47 7.26
N LEU A 68 -11.37 5.21 6.58
CA LEU A 68 -10.95 3.87 6.15
C LEU A 68 -10.79 2.90 7.35
N GLN A 69 -10.12 3.35 8.41
CA GLN A 69 -9.88 2.54 9.60
C GLN A 69 -11.18 2.17 10.31
N ALA A 70 -12.05 3.15 10.52
CA ALA A 70 -13.35 2.97 11.17
C ALA A 70 -14.28 2.07 10.33
N ALA A 71 -14.29 2.28 9.00
CA ALA A 71 -15.10 1.48 8.09
C ALA A 71 -14.66 0.01 8.06
N LEU A 72 -13.35 -0.26 8.06
CA LEU A 72 -12.83 -1.62 8.16
C LEU A 72 -13.26 -2.28 9.48
N ALA A 73 -13.13 -1.59 10.62
CA ALA A 73 -13.54 -2.13 11.91
C ALA A 73 -15.05 -2.45 11.95
N ALA A 74 -15.87 -1.64 11.28
CA ALA A 74 -17.32 -1.83 11.21
C ALA A 74 -17.74 -3.08 10.42
N LEU A 75 -16.89 -3.66 9.57
CA LEU A 75 -17.20 -4.86 8.79
C LEU A 75 -17.45 -6.09 9.67
N ALA A 76 -16.74 -6.22 10.80
CA ALA A 76 -16.83 -7.40 11.65
C ALA A 76 -18.26 -7.68 12.11
N PRO A 77 -18.97 -6.77 12.81
CA PRO A 77 -20.32 -7.02 13.26
C PRO A 77 -21.35 -7.07 12.11
N VAL A 78 -21.12 -6.34 11.02
CA VAL A 78 -22.07 -6.26 9.89
C VAL A 78 -22.02 -7.52 9.03
N TRP A 79 -20.84 -8.06 8.79
CA TRP A 79 -20.64 -9.24 7.93
C TRP A 79 -20.44 -10.53 8.70
N GLY A 80 -20.48 -10.49 10.04
CA GLY A 80 -20.34 -11.66 10.90
C GLY A 80 -18.95 -12.28 10.78
N PHE A 81 -17.89 -11.43 10.76
CA PHE A 81 -16.54 -11.95 10.83
C PHE A 81 -16.31 -12.56 12.20
N LEU A 82 -15.79 -13.78 12.19
CA LEU A 82 -15.53 -14.55 13.42
C LEU A 82 -14.07 -14.41 13.83
N PRO A 83 -13.76 -14.66 15.12
CA PRO A 83 -12.39 -14.79 15.58
C PRO A 83 -11.57 -15.75 14.72
N LEU A 84 -10.27 -15.47 14.52
CA LEU A 84 -9.38 -16.31 13.73
C LEU A 84 -9.24 -17.74 14.30
N THR A 85 -9.57 -17.93 15.58
CA THR A 85 -9.63 -19.24 16.21
C THR A 85 -10.79 -20.09 15.72
N ASP A 86 -11.86 -19.48 15.23
CA ASP A 86 -13.15 -20.10 14.92
C ASP A 86 -13.39 -20.26 13.42
N VAL A 87 -12.43 -19.84 12.61
CA VAL A 87 -12.49 -19.95 11.14
C VAL A 87 -11.41 -20.88 10.59
N ASP A 88 -11.68 -21.49 9.45
CA ASP A 88 -10.68 -22.17 8.66
C ASP A 88 -9.94 -21.22 7.70
N GLY A 89 -8.93 -21.75 7.00
CA GLY A 89 -8.14 -20.92 6.09
C GLY A 89 -8.93 -20.41 4.88
N VAL A 90 -9.93 -21.15 4.42
CA VAL A 90 -10.78 -20.75 3.27
C VAL A 90 -11.68 -19.58 3.66
N ARG A 91 -12.31 -19.66 4.83
CA ARG A 91 -13.13 -18.58 5.37
C ARG A 91 -12.29 -17.33 5.64
N LEU A 92 -11.14 -17.47 6.29
CA LEU A 92 -10.24 -16.34 6.55
C LEU A 92 -9.81 -15.67 5.24
N ARG A 93 -9.39 -16.44 4.25
CA ARG A 93 -9.00 -15.91 2.93
C ARG A 93 -10.15 -15.12 2.29
N THR A 94 -11.38 -15.62 2.38
CA THR A 94 -12.58 -14.95 1.87
C THR A 94 -12.85 -13.64 2.61
N ASP A 95 -12.78 -13.64 3.93
CA ASP A 95 -13.01 -12.45 4.76
C ASP A 95 -11.95 -11.37 4.49
N LEU A 96 -10.67 -11.76 4.34
CA LEU A 96 -9.59 -10.84 3.97
C LEU A 96 -9.76 -10.25 2.57
N ALA A 97 -10.18 -11.05 1.59
CA ALA A 97 -10.43 -10.58 0.22
C ALA A 97 -11.59 -9.58 0.18
N ARG A 98 -12.70 -9.89 0.86
CA ARG A 98 -13.88 -9.01 0.95
C ARG A 98 -13.52 -7.70 1.65
N ALA A 99 -12.85 -7.76 2.80
CA ALA A 99 -12.42 -6.57 3.53
C ALA A 99 -11.43 -5.72 2.72
N SER A 100 -10.50 -6.35 2.01
CA SER A 100 -9.55 -5.65 1.13
C SER A 100 -10.28 -4.93 -0.01
N ALA A 101 -11.18 -5.61 -0.73
CA ALA A 101 -11.94 -4.98 -1.81
C ALA A 101 -12.79 -3.79 -1.31
N MET A 102 -13.41 -3.93 -0.12
CA MET A 102 -14.18 -2.85 0.49
C MET A 102 -13.32 -1.66 0.91
N ALA A 103 -12.09 -1.87 1.36
CA ALA A 103 -11.20 -0.78 1.77
C ALA A 103 -10.97 0.24 0.64
N PHE A 104 -10.75 -0.23 -0.60
CA PHE A 104 -10.63 0.66 -1.75
C PHE A 104 -11.94 1.41 -2.05
N SER A 105 -13.06 0.74 -1.93
CA SER A 105 -14.38 1.37 -2.07
C SER A 105 -14.63 2.41 -0.98
N PHE A 106 -14.31 2.13 0.27
CA PHE A 106 -14.44 3.08 1.38
C PHE A 106 -13.55 4.30 1.20
N LEU A 107 -12.31 4.11 0.77
CA LEU A 107 -11.42 5.24 0.49
C LEU A 107 -11.97 6.11 -0.64
N ALA A 108 -12.44 5.51 -1.73
CA ALA A 108 -13.04 6.24 -2.84
C ALA A 108 -14.30 6.99 -2.42
N GLN A 109 -15.17 6.37 -1.62
CA GLN A 109 -16.35 7.01 -1.04
C GLN A 109 -15.97 8.15 -0.10
N SER A 110 -14.97 7.97 0.77
CA SER A 110 -14.48 9.04 1.67
C SER A 110 -13.93 10.24 0.89
N ALA A 111 -13.28 9.99 -0.24
CA ALA A 111 -12.72 11.04 -1.09
C ALA A 111 -13.76 11.76 -1.97
N ARG A 112 -14.85 11.08 -2.33
CA ARG A 112 -15.91 11.64 -3.15
C ARG A 112 -16.71 12.68 -2.37
N SER A 113 -16.97 13.85 -2.99
CA SER A 113 -17.83 14.87 -2.40
C SER A 113 -19.25 14.34 -2.19
N GLU A 114 -19.86 14.67 -1.05
CA GLU A 114 -21.24 14.27 -0.70
C GLU A 114 -22.28 14.94 -1.61
N ASP A 115 -21.93 16.07 -2.22
CA ASP A 115 -22.79 16.78 -3.17
C ASP A 115 -22.92 16.05 -4.52
N LEU A 116 -22.05 15.10 -4.80
CA LEU A 116 -22.06 14.33 -6.04
C LEU A 116 -22.94 13.07 -5.89
N PRO A 117 -23.74 12.73 -6.91
CA PRO A 117 -24.53 11.50 -6.88
C PRO A 117 -23.64 10.27 -6.78
N SER A 118 -24.12 9.22 -6.11
CA SER A 118 -23.41 7.95 -6.05
C SER A 118 -23.30 7.32 -7.43
N ILE A 119 -22.16 6.69 -7.71
CA ILE A 119 -21.97 5.94 -8.95
C ILE A 119 -22.63 4.57 -8.85
N GLY A 120 -23.32 4.19 -9.92
CA GLY A 120 -24.02 2.91 -9.98
C GLY A 120 -23.05 1.72 -9.94
N ARG A 121 -23.44 0.65 -9.21
CA ARG A 121 -22.60 -0.56 -9.11
C ARG A 121 -22.20 -1.12 -10.48
N ARG A 122 -23.11 -1.06 -11.48
CA ARG A 122 -22.84 -1.58 -12.82
C ARG A 122 -21.68 -0.82 -13.49
N GLU A 123 -21.62 0.49 -13.32
CA GLU A 123 -20.58 1.34 -13.86
C GLU A 123 -19.24 1.05 -13.17
N ILE A 124 -19.24 0.93 -11.82
CA ILE A 124 -18.05 0.60 -11.05
C ILE A 124 -17.50 -0.77 -11.46
N VAL A 125 -18.34 -1.79 -11.54
CA VAL A 125 -17.91 -3.14 -11.93
C VAL A 125 -17.40 -3.18 -13.37
N GLY A 126 -18.03 -2.39 -14.26
CA GLY A 126 -17.65 -2.29 -15.67
C GLY A 126 -16.35 -1.50 -15.93
N ALA A 127 -15.82 -0.79 -14.95
CA ALA A 127 -14.64 0.05 -15.10
C ALA A 127 -13.33 -0.75 -15.32
N GLY A 128 -13.30 -2.04 -14.94
CA GLY A 128 -12.12 -2.88 -15.14
C GLY A 128 -11.43 -3.33 -13.85
N GLY A 129 -10.14 -3.07 -13.72
CA GLY A 129 -9.33 -3.45 -12.58
C GLY A 129 -9.63 -2.66 -11.29
N LEU A 130 -8.81 -2.88 -10.26
CA LEU A 130 -9.06 -2.27 -8.95
C LEU A 130 -8.83 -0.75 -8.95
N ALA A 131 -7.78 -0.27 -9.64
CA ALA A 131 -7.49 1.16 -9.74
C ALA A 131 -8.58 1.90 -10.52
N GLU A 132 -9.06 1.29 -11.60
CA GLU A 132 -10.15 1.81 -12.41
C GLU A 132 -11.46 1.88 -11.62
N ARG A 133 -11.78 0.83 -10.86
CA ARG A 133 -12.97 0.83 -9.97
C ARG A 133 -12.87 1.86 -8.86
N PHE A 134 -11.68 2.08 -8.32
CA PHE A 134 -11.41 3.14 -7.35
C PHE A 134 -11.68 4.51 -7.95
N LEU A 135 -11.11 4.82 -9.12
CA LEU A 135 -11.30 6.10 -9.82
C LEU A 135 -12.77 6.30 -10.22
N MET A 136 -13.41 5.28 -10.79
CA MET A 136 -14.83 5.33 -11.11
C MET A 136 -15.67 5.67 -9.88
N THR A 137 -15.43 5.02 -8.74
CA THR A 137 -16.16 5.29 -7.50
C THR A 137 -15.89 6.70 -6.98
N TRP A 138 -14.66 7.19 -7.08
CA TRP A 138 -14.25 8.50 -6.59
C TRP A 138 -14.69 9.64 -7.51
N HIS A 139 -14.29 9.59 -8.79
CA HIS A 139 -14.51 10.68 -9.76
C HIS A 139 -15.71 10.46 -10.68
N GLY A 140 -16.07 9.21 -10.96
CA GLY A 140 -17.03 8.85 -12.01
C GLY A 140 -16.41 8.76 -13.40
N GLU A 141 -15.10 8.81 -13.49
CA GLU A 141 -14.30 8.66 -14.72
C GLU A 141 -13.02 7.87 -14.44
N VAL A 142 -12.41 7.33 -15.48
CA VAL A 142 -11.22 6.48 -15.38
C VAL A 142 -10.16 6.95 -16.37
N PRO A 143 -9.39 8.00 -16.07
CA PRO A 143 -8.25 8.38 -16.89
C PRO A 143 -7.17 7.28 -16.80
N GLU A 144 -6.74 6.76 -17.95
CA GLU A 144 -5.82 5.62 -18.05
C GLU A 144 -4.48 5.89 -17.33
N GLN A 145 -3.93 7.11 -17.50
CA GLN A 145 -2.67 7.48 -16.86
C GLN A 145 -2.77 7.49 -15.34
N GLU A 146 -3.88 7.97 -14.79
CA GLU A 146 -4.12 7.99 -13.34
C GLU A 146 -4.28 6.56 -12.80
N ALA A 147 -5.04 5.71 -13.49
CA ALA A 147 -5.18 4.30 -13.12
C ALA A 147 -3.83 3.58 -13.11
N THR A 148 -3.00 3.82 -14.13
CA THR A 148 -1.66 3.25 -14.23
C THR A 148 -0.75 3.72 -13.09
N ALA A 149 -0.71 5.03 -12.80
CA ALA A 149 0.09 5.59 -11.72
C ALA A 149 -0.33 5.05 -10.34
N ILE A 150 -1.63 4.99 -10.07
CA ILE A 150 -2.18 4.45 -8.82
C ILE A 150 -1.85 2.96 -8.67
N ASN A 151 -2.06 2.16 -9.73
CA ASN A 151 -1.74 0.74 -9.73
C ASN A 151 -0.26 0.50 -9.42
N ALA A 152 0.64 1.21 -10.10
CA ALA A 152 2.07 1.08 -9.88
C ALA A 152 2.47 1.40 -8.43
N CYS A 153 1.90 2.46 -7.85
CA CYS A 153 2.10 2.79 -6.44
C CYS A 153 1.62 1.67 -5.52
N TRP A 154 0.42 1.14 -5.75
CA TRP A 154 -0.12 0.09 -4.89
C TRP A 154 0.70 -1.21 -4.98
N VAL A 155 1.14 -1.60 -6.17
CA VAL A 155 1.99 -2.78 -6.34
C VAL A 155 3.35 -2.58 -5.67
N ALA A 156 4.01 -1.44 -5.87
CA ALA A 156 5.31 -1.14 -5.25
C ALA A 156 5.24 -1.12 -3.72
N LEU A 157 4.12 -0.70 -3.16
CA LEU A 157 3.92 -0.56 -1.72
C LEU A 157 3.21 -1.76 -1.08
N ALA A 158 2.88 -2.81 -1.83
CA ALA A 158 2.06 -3.94 -1.35
C ALA A 158 2.70 -4.70 -0.18
N GLU A 159 4.03 -4.87 -0.17
CA GLU A 159 4.72 -5.62 0.90
C GLU A 159 6.19 -5.16 1.04
N HIS A 160 6.72 -5.23 2.26
CA HIS A 160 8.15 -4.99 2.55
C HIS A 160 8.56 -5.62 3.89
N GLY A 161 8.41 -6.92 4.00
CA GLY A 161 8.80 -7.67 5.20
C GLY A 161 8.05 -7.24 6.48
N LEU A 162 8.73 -7.38 7.60
CA LEU A 162 8.15 -7.09 8.91
C LEU A 162 8.20 -5.60 9.28
N ALA A 163 7.66 -4.74 8.41
CA ALA A 163 7.44 -3.33 8.71
C ALA A 163 6.54 -3.14 9.96
N THR A 164 6.57 -1.96 10.59
CA THR A 164 5.84 -1.70 11.85
C THR A 164 4.36 -2.05 11.77
N SER A 165 3.67 -1.65 10.71
CA SER A 165 2.25 -1.97 10.51
C SER A 165 1.99 -3.45 10.27
N THR A 166 2.91 -4.15 9.59
CA THR A 166 2.86 -5.62 9.41
C THR A 166 3.02 -6.34 10.75
N ARG A 167 3.94 -5.86 11.62
CA ARG A 167 4.08 -6.40 12.99
C ARG A 167 2.82 -6.18 13.81
N ALA A 168 2.16 -5.02 13.67
CA ALA A 168 0.88 -4.76 14.34
C ALA A 168 -0.22 -5.72 13.85
N ALA A 169 -0.36 -5.93 12.53
CA ALA A 169 -1.29 -6.90 11.97
C ALA A 169 -1.06 -8.31 12.53
N ARG A 170 0.21 -8.78 12.55
CA ARG A 170 0.60 -10.08 13.10
C ARG A 170 0.32 -10.20 14.59
N LEU A 171 0.58 -9.12 15.38
CA LEU A 171 0.32 -9.10 16.81
C LEU A 171 -1.17 -9.27 17.10
N ILE A 172 -2.02 -8.51 16.40
CA ILE A 172 -3.48 -8.60 16.56
C ILE A 172 -3.98 -9.98 16.10
N ALA A 173 -3.52 -10.49 14.96
CA ALA A 173 -3.83 -11.84 14.51
C ALA A 173 -3.39 -12.91 15.54
N GLY A 174 -2.25 -12.67 16.19
CA GLY A 174 -1.74 -13.49 17.29
C GLY A 174 -2.68 -13.57 18.51
N THR A 175 -3.56 -12.60 18.73
CA THR A 175 -4.59 -12.66 19.79
C THR A 175 -5.80 -13.52 19.41
N GLY A 176 -5.95 -13.86 18.12
CA GLY A 176 -7.12 -14.54 17.57
C GLY A 176 -8.25 -13.61 17.16
N ALA A 177 -8.04 -12.29 17.14
CA ALA A 177 -9.04 -11.32 16.68
C ALA A 177 -9.41 -11.55 15.21
N ASP A 178 -10.59 -11.08 14.78
CA ASP A 178 -11.09 -11.24 13.42
C ASP A 178 -10.26 -10.49 12.36
N ALA A 179 -10.52 -10.78 11.08
CA ALA A 179 -9.80 -10.20 9.95
C ALA A 179 -9.93 -8.66 9.89
N ALA A 180 -11.11 -8.10 10.19
CA ALA A 180 -11.35 -6.67 10.15
C ALA A 180 -10.59 -5.93 11.26
N ALA A 181 -10.55 -6.48 12.46
CA ALA A 181 -9.75 -5.95 13.57
C ALA A 181 -8.26 -5.94 13.23
N CYS A 182 -7.74 -7.01 12.61
CA CYS A 182 -6.35 -7.10 12.18
C CYS A 182 -5.99 -6.01 11.16
N LEU A 183 -6.82 -5.83 10.12
CA LEU A 183 -6.60 -4.84 9.07
C LEU A 183 -6.79 -3.40 9.59
N SER A 184 -7.82 -3.13 10.37
CA SER A 184 -8.06 -1.81 10.98
C SER A 184 -6.89 -1.39 11.89
N GLY A 185 -6.38 -2.30 12.73
CA GLY A 185 -5.22 -2.05 13.57
C GLY A 185 -3.93 -1.81 12.79
N ALA A 186 -3.76 -2.49 11.66
CA ALA A 186 -2.62 -2.24 10.75
C ALA A 186 -2.70 -0.85 10.09
N VAL A 187 -3.91 -0.40 9.72
CA VAL A 187 -4.16 0.98 9.24
C VAL A 187 -3.76 1.99 10.32
N ALA A 188 -4.18 1.78 11.57
CA ALA A 188 -3.78 2.64 12.69
C ALA A 188 -2.26 2.72 12.84
N ALA A 189 -1.57 1.58 12.80
CA ALA A 189 -0.11 1.51 12.93
C ALA A 189 0.65 2.18 11.77
N SER A 190 0.01 2.37 10.61
CA SER A 190 0.60 3.05 9.45
C SER A 190 0.41 4.56 9.46
N SER A 191 -0.36 5.13 10.41
CA SER A 191 -0.73 6.55 10.45
C SER A 191 0.42 7.48 10.86
N GLY A 192 1.46 6.94 11.49
CA GLY A 192 2.56 7.74 12.00
C GLY A 192 3.40 8.44 10.92
N PRO A 193 4.04 9.58 11.27
CA PRO A 193 4.82 10.38 10.32
C PRO A 193 6.07 9.67 9.78
N ILE A 194 6.53 8.62 10.44
CA ILE A 194 7.68 7.79 10.01
C ILE A 194 7.22 6.68 9.05
N GLY A 195 5.90 6.39 9.02
CA GLY A 195 5.29 5.37 8.17
C GLY A 195 4.60 5.97 6.94
N GLY A 196 3.34 5.61 6.73
CA GLY A 196 2.55 6.07 5.59
C GLY A 196 2.41 7.60 5.45
N GLY A 197 2.55 8.34 6.56
CA GLY A 197 2.55 9.80 6.55
C GLY A 197 3.78 10.45 5.93
N ALA A 198 4.85 9.72 5.64
CA ALA A 198 6.06 10.25 5.03
C ALA A 198 5.86 10.67 3.55
N THR A 199 4.96 10.02 2.84
CA THR A 199 4.70 10.26 1.40
C THR A 199 4.27 11.70 1.12
N ALA A 200 3.29 12.21 1.87
CA ALA A 200 2.80 13.58 1.68
C ALA A 200 3.87 14.64 2.02
N ARG A 201 4.72 14.36 3.01
CA ARG A 201 5.79 15.26 3.43
C ARG A 201 6.92 15.33 2.39
N SER A 202 7.22 14.21 1.73
CA SER A 202 8.27 14.18 0.71
C SER A 202 7.88 14.95 -0.56
N LEU A 203 6.60 14.99 -0.91
CA LEU A 203 6.13 15.78 -2.05
C LEU A 203 6.32 17.29 -1.84
N GLY A 204 6.12 17.79 -0.61
CA GLY A 204 6.35 19.21 -0.29
C GLY A 204 7.77 19.72 -0.59
N LEU A 205 8.74 18.81 -0.74
CA LEU A 205 10.09 19.18 -1.17
C LEU A 205 10.15 19.50 -2.67
N VAL A 206 9.32 18.83 -3.47
CA VAL A 206 9.17 19.14 -4.91
C VAL A 206 8.47 20.50 -5.08
N ASP A 207 7.41 20.75 -4.29
CA ASP A 207 6.71 22.03 -4.27
C ASP A 207 7.67 23.19 -3.93
N ALA A 208 8.47 23.03 -2.88
CA ALA A 208 9.46 24.04 -2.48
C ALA A 208 10.55 24.25 -3.55
N ALA A 209 10.97 23.21 -4.26
CA ALA A 209 11.94 23.33 -5.34
C ALA A 209 11.38 24.11 -6.55
N GLU A 210 10.11 23.90 -6.87
CA GLU A 210 9.41 24.65 -7.93
C GLU A 210 9.23 26.14 -7.54
N GLU A 211 8.78 26.39 -6.30
CA GLU A 211 8.58 27.76 -5.80
C GLU A 211 9.89 28.57 -5.79
N LEU A 212 11.00 27.95 -5.39
CA LEU A 212 12.31 28.58 -5.35
C LEU A 212 13.02 28.62 -6.71
N GLY A 213 12.61 27.78 -7.66
CA GLY A 213 13.34 27.56 -8.91
C GLY A 213 14.75 26.95 -8.68
N ASP A 214 14.99 26.39 -7.49
CA ASP A 214 16.30 25.86 -7.07
C ASP A 214 16.13 24.63 -6.12
N ALA A 215 16.32 23.44 -6.68
CA ALA A 215 16.22 22.20 -5.94
C ALA A 215 17.30 22.06 -4.83
N ARG A 216 18.51 22.62 -5.03
CA ARG A 216 19.57 22.59 -4.02
C ARG A 216 19.24 23.49 -2.83
N ALA A 217 18.68 24.68 -3.07
CA ALA A 217 18.26 25.58 -2.00
C ALA A 217 17.11 24.95 -1.18
N ALA A 218 16.11 24.36 -1.85
CA ALA A 218 14.99 23.67 -1.18
C ALA A 218 15.47 22.51 -0.30
N VAL A 219 16.34 21.67 -0.84
CA VAL A 219 16.91 20.52 -0.11
C VAL A 219 17.75 20.98 1.10
N ARG A 220 18.61 21.99 0.93
CA ARG A 220 19.42 22.51 2.01
C ARG A 220 18.57 23.07 3.15
N ALA A 221 17.54 23.84 2.83
CA ALA A 221 16.62 24.39 3.82
C ALA A 221 15.88 23.26 4.57
N ALA A 222 15.41 22.24 3.86
CA ALA A 222 14.76 21.09 4.47
C ALA A 222 15.73 20.27 5.36
N PHE A 223 16.98 20.14 4.94
CA PHE A 223 18.01 19.44 5.72
C PHE A 223 18.28 20.18 7.04
N GLU A 224 18.49 21.50 6.98
CA GLU A 224 18.75 22.37 8.16
C GLU A 224 17.57 22.37 9.14
N ALA A 225 16.35 22.34 8.61
CA ALA A 225 15.13 22.23 9.40
C ALA A 225 14.86 20.80 9.97
N GLY A 226 15.64 19.79 9.59
CA GLY A 226 15.40 18.39 9.96
C GLY A 226 14.14 17.79 9.33
N THR A 227 13.71 18.35 8.21
CA THR A 227 12.46 17.97 7.51
C THR A 227 12.71 17.34 6.13
N LEU A 228 13.91 16.82 5.88
CA LEU A 228 14.24 16.13 4.63
C LEU A 228 13.60 14.74 4.63
N PHE A 229 12.32 14.68 4.31
CA PHE A 229 11.56 13.44 4.20
C PHE A 229 11.70 12.81 2.80
N GLY A 230 11.56 11.49 2.72
CA GLY A 230 11.66 10.76 1.46
C GLY A 230 13.08 10.39 1.06
N PHE A 231 14.04 10.63 1.94
CA PHE A 231 15.45 10.25 1.78
C PHE A 231 15.95 9.60 3.06
N GLY A 232 16.55 8.43 2.95
CA GLY A 232 17.02 7.69 4.12
C GLY A 232 17.20 6.21 3.84
N ASN A 233 17.44 5.44 4.91
CA ASN A 233 17.70 4.01 4.80
C ASN A 233 16.48 3.26 4.26
N SER A 234 16.64 2.64 3.08
CA SER A 234 15.64 1.76 2.45
C SER A 234 15.84 0.28 2.79
N GLY A 235 16.95 -0.07 3.45
CA GLY A 235 17.35 -1.46 3.72
C GLY A 235 18.14 -2.14 2.58
N TYR A 236 18.49 -1.39 1.53
CA TYR A 236 19.27 -1.90 0.38
C TYR A 236 20.67 -1.28 0.36
N THR A 237 21.64 -2.03 -0.14
CA THR A 237 23.02 -1.54 -0.36
C THR A 237 23.16 -0.78 -1.69
N GLY A 238 22.16 -0.89 -2.56
CA GLY A 238 22.04 -0.20 -3.85
C GLY A 238 20.74 0.55 -3.96
N ALA A 239 20.27 0.81 -5.17
CA ALA A 239 18.97 1.43 -5.42
C ALA A 239 17.84 0.50 -4.97
N ASP A 240 16.84 1.07 -4.30
CA ASP A 240 15.60 0.34 -4.01
C ASP A 240 14.91 -0.04 -5.34
N PRO A 241 14.66 -1.32 -5.63
CA PRO A 241 14.11 -1.76 -6.92
C PRO A 241 12.75 -1.14 -7.22
N ARG A 242 11.98 -0.80 -6.17
CA ARG A 242 10.70 -0.11 -6.30
C ARG A 242 10.88 1.31 -6.81
N VAL A 243 11.93 2.00 -6.37
CA VAL A 243 12.27 3.35 -6.85
C VAL A 243 12.57 3.31 -8.34
N THR A 244 13.39 2.36 -8.78
CA THR A 244 13.72 2.20 -10.20
C THR A 244 12.46 1.96 -11.04
N ALA A 245 11.56 1.10 -10.57
CA ALA A 245 10.32 0.80 -11.28
C ALA A 245 9.36 2.00 -11.32
N LEU A 246 9.16 2.72 -10.20
CA LEU A 246 8.28 3.88 -10.15
C LEU A 246 8.81 5.05 -10.99
N ARG A 247 10.13 5.26 -11.02
CA ARG A 247 10.76 6.25 -11.92
C ARG A 247 10.52 5.91 -13.39
N GLN A 248 10.62 4.64 -13.76
CA GLN A 248 10.35 4.21 -15.13
C GLN A 248 8.88 4.46 -15.48
N VAL A 249 7.93 4.10 -14.60
CA VAL A 249 6.51 4.42 -14.81
C VAL A 249 6.27 5.92 -14.94
N ALA A 250 6.93 6.74 -14.12
CA ALA A 250 6.84 8.19 -14.20
C ALA A 250 7.36 8.73 -15.54
N ALA A 251 8.43 8.15 -16.07
CA ALA A 251 8.96 8.50 -17.39
C ALA A 251 8.03 8.06 -18.53
N ASP A 252 7.50 6.84 -18.47
CA ASP A 252 6.59 6.30 -19.48
C ASP A 252 5.28 7.08 -19.55
N LEU A 253 4.80 7.60 -18.41
CA LEU A 253 3.63 8.48 -18.31
C LEU A 253 3.92 9.94 -18.65
N ASN A 254 5.17 10.31 -18.92
CA ASN A 254 5.62 11.69 -19.18
C ASN A 254 5.16 12.67 -18.10
N ILE A 255 5.37 12.34 -16.82
CA ILE A 255 4.93 13.17 -15.71
C ILE A 255 5.67 14.52 -15.74
N GLU A 256 4.91 15.63 -15.77
CA GLU A 256 5.42 17.00 -15.90
C GLU A 256 6.47 17.35 -14.84
N ARG A 257 6.26 16.92 -13.58
CA ARG A 257 7.16 17.23 -12.44
C ARG A 257 8.37 16.30 -12.32
N LEU A 258 8.57 15.35 -13.25
CA LEU A 258 9.63 14.34 -13.18
C LEU A 258 11.02 14.95 -13.15
N GLU A 259 11.26 16.03 -13.95
CA GLU A 259 12.57 16.70 -13.99
C GLU A 259 12.90 17.36 -12.66
N VAL A 260 11.95 18.08 -12.07
CA VAL A 260 12.12 18.74 -10.75
C VAL A 260 12.34 17.70 -9.66
N ALA A 261 11.54 16.63 -9.63
CA ALA A 261 11.71 15.54 -8.67
C ALA A 261 13.07 14.85 -8.81
N THR A 262 13.57 14.70 -10.04
CA THR A 262 14.91 14.14 -10.28
C THR A 262 15.99 15.09 -9.77
N ALA A 263 15.88 16.38 -10.03
CA ALA A 263 16.82 17.39 -9.52
C ALA A 263 16.82 17.45 -7.98
N VAL A 264 15.65 17.34 -7.35
CA VAL A 264 15.53 17.24 -5.87
C VAL A 264 16.25 16.00 -5.34
N ALA A 265 16.05 14.84 -5.98
CA ALA A 265 16.70 13.59 -5.57
C ALA A 265 18.23 13.66 -5.69
N GLU A 266 18.73 14.28 -6.76
CA GLU A 266 20.17 14.53 -6.97
C GLU A 266 20.72 15.52 -5.96
N ALA A 267 20.00 16.61 -5.70
CA ALA A 267 20.38 17.61 -4.70
C ALA A 267 20.45 17.02 -3.30
N ALA A 268 19.51 16.14 -2.93
CA ALA A 268 19.51 15.46 -1.64
C ALA A 268 20.77 14.57 -1.48
N ARG A 269 21.14 13.82 -2.51
CA ARG A 269 22.38 13.01 -2.49
C ARG A 269 23.62 13.89 -2.36
N ALA A 270 23.68 15.00 -3.10
CA ALA A 270 24.79 15.92 -3.04
C ALA A 270 24.92 16.59 -1.67
N GLU A 271 23.83 16.98 -1.03
CA GLU A 271 23.83 17.61 0.30
C GLU A 271 24.38 16.67 1.39
N TYR A 272 24.04 15.36 1.33
CA TYR A 272 24.68 14.38 2.22
C TYR A 272 26.18 14.24 1.98
N ALA A 273 26.60 14.22 0.70
CA ALA A 273 28.02 14.09 0.33
C ALA A 273 28.83 15.33 0.75
N ASP A 274 28.33 16.52 0.49
CA ASP A 274 28.98 17.80 0.82
C ASP A 274 29.21 17.96 2.34
N ARG A 275 28.36 17.35 3.15
CA ARG A 275 28.47 17.36 4.62
C ARG A 275 29.34 16.23 5.18
N GLY A 276 29.96 15.43 4.31
CA GLY A 276 30.79 14.27 4.75
C GLY A 276 29.98 13.24 5.53
N LEU A 277 28.65 13.34 5.49
CA LEU A 277 27.79 12.32 6.06
C LEU A 277 27.89 11.10 5.17
N PRO A 278 28.16 9.91 5.75
CA PRO A 278 28.12 8.74 4.94
C PRO A 278 26.75 8.72 4.26
N LEU A 279 26.74 8.83 2.93
CA LEU A 279 25.69 8.21 2.17
C LEU A 279 25.86 6.73 2.51
N PRO A 280 25.05 6.13 3.33
CA PRO A 280 24.90 4.70 3.21
C PRO A 280 24.62 4.46 1.73
N ALA A 281 25.17 3.43 1.15
CA ALA A 281 24.85 3.03 -0.22
C ALA A 281 23.33 2.94 -0.44
N ASP A 282 22.56 2.93 0.64
CA ASP A 282 21.13 2.85 0.78
C ASP A 282 20.40 4.17 1.16
N ARG A 283 21.11 5.32 1.35
CA ARG A 283 20.49 6.64 1.53
C ARG A 283 20.20 7.30 0.18
N GLY A 284 19.61 6.52 -0.71
CA GLY A 284 19.02 7.01 -1.93
C GLY A 284 17.60 7.53 -1.72
N ASP A 285 16.97 7.80 -2.82
CA ASP A 285 15.55 8.15 -2.88
C ASP A 285 14.73 7.03 -2.24
N HIS A 286 13.84 7.38 -1.34
CA HIS A 286 12.95 6.41 -0.75
C HIS A 286 11.73 6.18 -1.66
N VAL A 287 11.20 4.96 -1.68
CA VAL A 287 10.00 4.62 -2.48
C VAL A 287 8.83 5.57 -2.23
N MET A 288 8.70 6.11 -1.01
CA MET A 288 7.61 7.04 -0.66
C MET A 288 7.69 8.38 -1.40
N PHE A 289 8.89 8.86 -1.74
CA PHE A 289 9.08 10.07 -2.54
C PHE A 289 8.52 9.87 -3.95
N TRP A 290 8.91 8.80 -4.63
CA TRP A 290 8.46 8.50 -5.98
C TRP A 290 6.99 8.08 -6.06
N ALA A 291 6.50 7.35 -5.05
CA ALA A 291 5.06 7.07 -4.92
C ALA A 291 4.25 8.36 -4.72
N GLY A 292 4.76 9.33 -3.95
CA GLY A 292 4.15 10.65 -3.78
C GLY A 292 4.02 11.39 -5.12
N LEU A 293 5.08 11.40 -5.93
CA LEU A 293 5.07 12.02 -7.26
C LEU A 293 4.02 11.38 -8.20
N LEU A 294 3.95 10.05 -8.23
CA LEU A 294 2.97 9.33 -9.05
C LEU A 294 1.53 9.55 -8.56
N LEU A 295 1.30 9.57 -7.26
CA LEU A 295 -0.03 9.87 -6.71
C LEU A 295 -0.45 11.31 -7.01
N ASP A 296 0.48 12.28 -6.94
CA ASP A 296 0.23 13.68 -7.30
C ASP A 296 -0.15 13.80 -8.77
N SER A 297 0.58 13.13 -9.66
CA SER A 297 0.26 13.13 -11.10
C SER A 297 -1.10 12.49 -11.41
N ALA A 298 -1.55 11.57 -10.56
CA ALA A 298 -2.89 10.98 -10.61
C ALA A 298 -3.95 11.85 -9.89
N ARG A 299 -3.64 13.11 -9.61
CA ARG A 299 -4.53 14.08 -8.95
C ARG A 299 -5.00 13.64 -7.56
N VAL A 300 -4.29 12.71 -6.91
CA VAL A 300 -4.60 12.27 -5.55
C VAL A 300 -4.14 13.35 -4.57
N PRO A 301 -5.04 13.96 -3.78
CA PRO A 301 -4.63 14.97 -2.80
C PRO A 301 -3.69 14.40 -1.74
N ALA A 302 -2.68 15.17 -1.33
CA ALA A 302 -1.68 14.73 -0.34
C ALA A 302 -2.30 14.21 0.98
N ARG A 303 -3.46 14.74 1.40
CA ARG A 303 -4.22 14.27 2.58
C ARG A 303 -4.70 12.81 2.45
N MET A 304 -4.77 12.26 1.24
CA MET A 304 -5.15 10.86 1.00
C MET A 304 -3.96 9.89 1.01
N PHE A 305 -2.72 10.36 0.91
CA PHE A 305 -1.56 9.50 0.66
C PHE A 305 -1.38 8.43 1.74
N THR A 306 -1.64 8.74 3.01
CA THR A 306 -1.59 7.74 4.09
C THR A 306 -2.62 6.63 3.91
N ALA A 307 -3.83 6.97 3.48
CA ALA A 307 -4.88 6.00 3.20
C ALA A 307 -4.58 5.18 1.93
N MET A 308 -4.01 5.82 0.89
CA MET A 308 -3.52 5.13 -0.32
C MET A 308 -2.42 4.12 0.02
N PHE A 309 -1.48 4.50 0.89
CA PHE A 309 -0.47 3.58 1.42
C PHE A 309 -1.10 2.40 2.17
N ALA A 310 -2.08 2.66 3.04
CA ALA A 310 -2.77 1.61 3.78
C ALA A 310 -3.47 0.63 2.85
N CYS A 311 -4.17 1.13 1.82
CA CYS A 311 -4.80 0.31 0.79
C CYS A 311 -3.77 -0.57 0.05
N ALA A 312 -2.64 0.01 -0.36
CA ALA A 312 -1.56 -0.77 -0.98
C ALA A 312 -1.09 -1.92 -0.08
N ARG A 313 -0.96 -1.69 1.22
CA ARG A 313 -0.40 -2.65 2.18
C ARG A 313 -1.37 -3.78 2.57
N LEU A 314 -2.65 -3.70 2.20
CA LEU A 314 -3.64 -4.75 2.49
C LEU A 314 -3.21 -6.14 1.99
N ALA A 315 -2.54 -6.23 0.85
CA ALA A 315 -2.04 -7.49 0.31
C ALA A 315 -1.02 -8.14 1.25
N GLY A 316 0.01 -7.39 1.65
CA GLY A 316 1.02 -7.85 2.58
C GLY A 316 0.43 -8.20 3.95
N TRP A 317 -0.43 -7.33 4.51
CA TRP A 317 -1.07 -7.62 5.79
C TRP A 317 -1.94 -8.87 5.72
N SER A 318 -2.73 -9.05 4.66
CA SER A 318 -3.56 -10.25 4.47
C SER A 318 -2.71 -11.52 4.42
N ALA A 319 -1.59 -11.50 3.69
CA ALA A 319 -0.66 -12.62 3.63
C ALA A 319 -0.07 -12.96 5.01
N HIS A 320 0.35 -11.94 5.77
CA HIS A 320 0.91 -12.14 7.11
C HIS A 320 -0.13 -12.59 8.14
N ILE A 321 -1.37 -12.12 8.08
CA ILE A 321 -2.48 -12.59 8.93
C ILE A 321 -2.75 -14.07 8.64
N THR A 322 -2.82 -14.44 7.35
CA THR A 322 -2.99 -15.84 6.92
C THR A 322 -1.85 -16.73 7.44
N GLN A 323 -0.62 -16.25 7.36
CA GLN A 323 0.54 -16.98 7.88
C GLN A 323 0.44 -17.22 9.40
N VAL A 324 0.09 -16.19 10.19
CA VAL A 324 -0.09 -16.33 11.65
C VAL A 324 -1.18 -17.33 11.97
N HIS A 325 -2.31 -17.31 11.25
CA HIS A 325 -3.39 -18.27 11.40
C HIS A 325 -2.91 -19.71 11.13
N GLN A 326 -2.14 -19.93 10.05
CA GLN A 326 -1.57 -21.23 9.70
C GLN A 326 -0.58 -21.73 10.78
N GLU A 327 0.33 -20.87 11.23
CA GLU A 327 1.31 -21.17 12.29
C GLU A 327 0.62 -21.62 13.58
N ARG A 328 -0.46 -20.94 13.99
CA ARG A 328 -1.24 -21.31 15.18
C ARG A 328 -1.96 -22.65 15.02
N ARG A 329 -2.58 -22.90 13.88
CA ARG A 329 -3.26 -24.18 13.61
C ARG A 329 -2.28 -25.33 13.62
N ALA A 330 -1.10 -25.16 13.06
CA ALA A 330 -0.04 -26.17 13.09
C ALA A 330 0.45 -26.43 14.52
N ALA A 331 0.67 -25.39 15.33
CA ALA A 331 1.10 -25.51 16.73
C ALA A 331 0.06 -26.21 17.62
N ASN A 332 -1.23 -26.04 17.33
CA ASN A 332 -2.31 -26.67 18.09
C ASN A 332 -2.67 -28.08 17.60
N GLY A 333 -1.88 -28.69 16.72
CA GLY A 333 -2.10 -30.05 16.20
C GLY A 333 -3.32 -30.20 15.29
N VAL A 334 -3.94 -29.11 14.87
CA VAL A 334 -5.09 -29.11 13.97
C VAL A 334 -4.62 -29.27 12.53
N THR A 335 -3.99 -30.39 12.22
CA THR A 335 -3.83 -30.88 10.86
C THR A 335 -5.06 -31.72 10.53
N GLY A 336 -6.11 -31.07 9.97
CA GLY A 336 -7.09 -31.72 9.11
C GLY A 336 -7.90 -32.91 9.61
N ALA A 337 -8.18 -33.04 10.92
CA ALA A 337 -9.17 -34.00 11.42
C ALA A 337 -10.04 -33.31 12.48
N ARG A 338 -11.28 -32.98 12.14
CA ARG A 338 -12.33 -32.93 13.14
C ARG A 338 -12.41 -34.34 13.71
N SER A 339 -11.93 -34.54 14.93
CA SER A 339 -12.36 -35.71 15.72
C SER A 339 -13.80 -35.42 16.12
N ASP A 340 -14.70 -36.27 15.64
CA ASP A 340 -16.02 -36.45 16.17
C ASP A 340 -15.91 -36.61 17.70
N LEU A 341 -16.42 -35.68 18.44
CA LEU A 341 -16.80 -35.85 19.83
C LEU A 341 -18.25 -35.45 19.93
N GLU A 342 -19.07 -36.51 20.08
CA GLU A 342 -20.45 -36.50 20.50
C GLU A 342 -20.69 -35.65 21.77
#